data_41bd05d7ae165e2d36d39a6b7e0602c2
#
_entry.id   41bd05d7ae165e2d36d39a6b7e0602c2
#
_cell.length_a   1.000
_cell.length_b   1.000
_cell.length_c   1.000
_cell.angle_alpha   90.00
_cell.angle_beta   90.00
_cell.angle_gamma   90.00
#
_symmetry.space_group_name_H-M   'P 1'
#
loop_
_entity.id
_entity.type
_entity.pdbx_description
1 polymer ?
#
loop_
_entity_poly.entity_id
_entity_poly.type
_entity_poly.pdbx_seq_one_letter_code
_entity_poly.pdbx_strand_id
1 'polypeptide(L)'
;MSKNRTEQPNIASSKIDVLEKDEIFVFGSNLAGQHKGGAARAAYMKFGAEWGVGVGLTGQAYAIPTMQGGVETIKPYVDDFIEFAKAHSELKFLVTRIGCGIAGFKDEQIAPLFQKALSVFNIYLPKEFYEIIVAPYLAHCFYYGKNGLTSKYLCLSVYH
;
A
#
# COMPACT_ATOMS: atom_id res chain seq x y z
N MET A 1 -24.24 -6.48 21.65
CA MET A 1 -22.87 -6.67 22.17
C MET A 1 -21.87 -6.21 21.12
N SER A 2 -21.37 -4.98 21.26
CA SER A 2 -20.30 -4.47 20.40
C SER A 2 -19.00 -5.15 20.81
N LYS A 3 -18.47 -6.01 19.96
CA LYS A 3 -17.11 -6.51 20.09
C LYS A 3 -16.19 -5.32 19.86
N ASN A 4 -15.48 -4.88 20.90
CA ASN A 4 -14.32 -4.00 20.77
C ASN A 4 -13.34 -4.70 19.82
N ARG A 5 -13.43 -4.40 18.51
CA ARG A 5 -12.35 -4.66 17.60
C ARG A 5 -11.22 -3.72 18.01
N THR A 6 -10.21 -4.24 18.67
CA THR A 6 -8.90 -3.64 18.59
C THR A 6 -8.57 -3.68 17.10
N GLU A 7 -8.73 -2.54 16.42
CA GLU A 7 -8.46 -2.45 14.99
C GLU A 7 -6.97 -2.73 14.79
N GLN A 8 -6.68 -3.94 14.36
CA GLN A 8 -5.34 -4.30 13.88
C GLN A 8 -5.10 -3.50 12.59
N PRO A 9 -3.90 -2.93 12.42
CA PRO A 9 -3.60 -2.22 11.18
C PRO A 9 -3.72 -3.17 9.98
N ASN A 10 -4.19 -2.65 8.85
CA ASN A 10 -4.27 -3.40 7.61
C ASN A 10 -2.87 -3.57 7.01
N ILE A 11 -2.22 -4.66 7.38
CA ILE A 11 -0.88 -5.02 6.90
C ILE A 11 -0.98 -6.20 5.94
N ALA A 12 -0.40 -6.02 4.75
CA ALA A 12 -0.27 -7.09 3.76
C ALA A 12 0.81 -8.08 4.18
N SER A 13 0.59 -9.36 3.87
CA SER A 13 1.61 -10.38 4.06
C SER A 13 2.85 -10.07 3.22
N SER A 14 4.04 -10.34 3.76
CA SER A 14 5.30 -10.22 3.04
C SER A 14 5.43 -11.23 1.89
N LYS A 15 4.66 -12.30 1.95
CA LYS A 15 4.61 -13.35 0.93
C LYS A 15 3.17 -13.57 0.51
N ILE A 16 2.85 -13.25 -0.75
CA ILE A 16 1.53 -13.39 -1.34
C ILE A 16 1.64 -14.40 -2.49
N ASP A 17 1.25 -15.62 -2.24
CA ASP A 17 1.29 -16.70 -3.24
C ASP A 17 -0.09 -17.02 -3.81
N VAL A 18 -1.15 -16.76 -3.06
CA VAL A 18 -2.55 -17.03 -3.41
C VAL A 18 -3.40 -15.84 -3.03
N LEU A 19 -4.43 -15.55 -3.81
CA LEU A 19 -5.42 -14.51 -3.55
C LEU A 19 -6.82 -15.09 -3.38
N GLU A 20 -7.58 -14.52 -2.45
CA GLU A 20 -9.03 -14.68 -2.40
C GLU A 20 -9.70 -13.95 -3.58
N LYS A 21 -10.97 -14.22 -3.84
CA LYS A 21 -11.69 -13.65 -4.99
C LYS A 21 -11.77 -12.13 -4.99
N ASP A 22 -11.80 -11.52 -3.81
CA ASP A 22 -11.91 -10.07 -3.60
C ASP A 22 -10.56 -9.38 -3.39
N GLU A 23 -9.47 -10.14 -3.42
CA GLU A 23 -8.12 -9.62 -3.20
C GLU A 23 -7.44 -9.25 -4.52
N ILE A 24 -6.77 -8.10 -4.52
CA ILE A 24 -6.01 -7.56 -5.65
C ILE A 24 -4.56 -7.40 -5.24
N PHE A 25 -3.67 -7.94 -6.04
CA PHE A 25 -2.22 -7.85 -5.89
C PHE A 25 -1.70 -6.55 -6.51
N VAL A 26 -1.21 -5.62 -5.69
CA VAL A 26 -0.70 -4.34 -6.16
C VAL A 26 0.82 -4.40 -6.29
N PHE A 27 1.35 -4.12 -7.47
CA PHE A 27 2.75 -4.32 -7.80
C PHE A 27 3.37 -3.15 -8.56
N GLY A 28 4.69 -3.01 -8.44
CA GLY A 28 5.46 -2.07 -9.23
C GLY A 28 5.69 -2.57 -10.66
N SER A 29 5.40 -1.73 -11.63
CA SER A 29 5.50 -2.04 -13.06
C SER A 29 6.38 -1.03 -13.80
N ASN A 30 6.41 -1.15 -15.13
CA ASN A 30 6.87 -0.12 -16.06
C ASN A 30 5.73 0.25 -17.00
N LEU A 31 5.79 1.44 -17.62
CA LEU A 31 4.73 1.91 -18.52
C LEU A 31 4.51 0.99 -19.75
N ALA A 32 5.55 0.32 -20.20
CA ALA A 32 5.45 -0.63 -21.30
C ALA A 32 4.73 -1.94 -20.93
N GLY A 33 4.47 -2.15 -19.63
CA GLY A 33 3.81 -3.36 -19.13
C GLY A 33 4.62 -4.64 -19.36
N GLN A 34 5.94 -4.52 -19.38
CA GLN A 34 6.82 -5.68 -19.52
C GLN A 34 7.09 -6.30 -18.14
N HIS A 35 6.36 -7.34 -17.82
CA HIS A 35 6.37 -7.99 -16.50
C HIS A 35 7.45 -9.09 -16.40
N LYS A 36 8.71 -8.71 -16.59
CA LYS A 36 9.83 -9.65 -16.75
C LYS A 36 10.39 -10.21 -15.44
N GLY A 37 10.22 -9.51 -14.31
CA GLY A 37 10.86 -9.92 -13.07
C GLY A 37 10.12 -9.46 -11.82
N GLY A 38 10.52 -9.98 -10.65
CA GLY A 38 10.02 -9.60 -9.35
C GLY A 38 8.51 -9.77 -9.18
N ALA A 39 7.89 -8.84 -8.49
CA ALA A 39 6.45 -8.85 -8.24
C ALA A 39 5.63 -8.74 -9.55
N ALA A 40 6.13 -8.02 -10.56
CA ALA A 40 5.48 -7.91 -11.86
C ALA A 40 5.38 -9.26 -12.56
N ARG A 41 6.43 -10.07 -12.51
CA ARG A 41 6.39 -11.43 -13.05
C ARG A 41 5.39 -12.31 -12.29
N ALA A 42 5.36 -12.24 -10.98
CA ALA A 42 4.39 -12.97 -10.17
C ALA A 42 2.95 -12.56 -10.51
N ALA A 43 2.70 -11.27 -10.69
CA ALA A 43 1.40 -10.75 -11.11
C ALA A 43 0.97 -11.30 -12.47
N TYR A 44 1.89 -11.32 -13.42
CA TYR A 44 1.64 -11.88 -14.76
C TYR A 44 1.39 -13.39 -14.75
N MET A 45 2.22 -14.13 -14.03
CA MET A 45 2.15 -15.59 -14.02
C MET A 45 1.01 -16.18 -13.18
N LYS A 46 0.59 -15.48 -12.12
CA LYS A 46 -0.33 -16.01 -11.10
C LYS A 46 -1.65 -15.26 -10.97
N PHE A 47 -1.66 -13.95 -11.20
CA PHE A 47 -2.77 -13.08 -10.81
C PHE A 47 -3.44 -12.34 -11.96
N GLY A 48 -3.14 -12.71 -13.17
CA GLY A 48 -3.84 -12.22 -14.36
C GLY A 48 -3.43 -10.83 -14.85
N ALA A 49 -2.27 -10.30 -14.42
CA ALA A 49 -1.73 -9.09 -15.03
C ALA A 49 -1.47 -9.31 -16.52
N GLU A 50 -1.90 -8.37 -17.35
CA GLU A 50 -1.73 -8.46 -18.79
C GLU A 50 -0.39 -7.90 -19.26
N TRP A 51 0.28 -8.62 -20.14
CA TRP A 51 1.47 -8.11 -20.81
C TRP A 51 1.12 -6.91 -21.68
N GLY A 52 1.92 -5.85 -21.57
CA GLY A 52 1.67 -4.58 -22.28
C GLY A 52 0.82 -3.59 -21.52
N VAL A 53 0.28 -3.94 -20.35
CA VAL A 53 -0.50 -3.04 -19.50
C VAL A 53 0.31 -2.69 -18.25
N GLY A 54 0.86 -1.48 -18.23
CA GLY A 54 1.74 -0.99 -17.16
C GLY A 54 1.03 -0.18 -16.08
N VAL A 55 -0.26 0.12 -16.23
CA VAL A 55 -1.03 0.96 -15.30
C VAL A 55 -2.42 0.38 -15.08
N GLY A 56 -2.84 0.30 -13.83
CA GLY A 56 -4.21 -0.03 -13.48
C GLY A 56 -4.49 -1.52 -13.32
N LEU A 57 -5.77 -1.85 -13.21
CA LEU A 57 -6.27 -3.18 -12.90
C LEU A 57 -6.36 -4.06 -14.15
N THR A 58 -5.73 -5.23 -14.08
CA THR A 58 -5.94 -6.35 -15.02
C THR A 58 -6.00 -7.65 -14.23
N GLY A 59 -7.02 -8.47 -14.47
CA GLY A 59 -7.27 -9.65 -13.65
C GLY A 59 -7.39 -9.30 -12.15
N GLN A 60 -6.61 -9.96 -11.31
CA GLN A 60 -6.49 -9.66 -9.87
C GLN A 60 -5.19 -8.92 -9.55
N ALA A 61 -4.69 -8.11 -10.46
CA ALA A 61 -3.45 -7.37 -10.29
C ALA A 61 -3.62 -5.89 -10.67
N TYR A 62 -3.06 -5.01 -9.85
CA TYR A 62 -3.05 -3.57 -10.10
C TYR A 62 -1.62 -3.08 -10.28
N ALA A 63 -1.32 -2.51 -11.44
CA ALA A 63 0.01 -2.05 -11.81
C ALA A 63 0.22 -0.57 -11.48
N ILE A 64 1.32 -0.26 -10.80
CA ILE A 64 1.79 1.10 -10.51
C ILE A 64 3.18 1.26 -11.12
N PRO A 65 3.36 2.10 -12.17
CA PRO A 65 4.66 2.25 -12.81
C PRO A 65 5.66 2.95 -11.90
N THR A 66 6.87 2.39 -11.80
CA THR A 66 7.93 2.85 -10.89
C THR A 66 9.27 3.11 -11.59
N MET A 67 9.30 3.04 -12.92
CA MET A 67 10.53 3.04 -13.71
C MET A 67 10.71 4.29 -14.59
N GLN A 68 9.96 5.39 -14.34
CA GLN A 68 9.96 6.59 -15.19
C GLN A 68 10.92 7.68 -14.74
N GLY A 69 11.51 7.57 -13.56
CA GLY A 69 12.37 8.60 -12.99
C GLY A 69 12.38 8.56 -11.47
N GLY A 70 12.38 9.72 -10.82
CA GLY A 70 12.35 9.82 -9.37
C GLY A 70 10.97 9.53 -8.75
N VAL A 71 10.91 9.67 -7.43
CA VAL A 71 9.69 9.40 -6.63
C VAL A 71 8.51 10.25 -7.09
N GLU A 72 8.79 11.45 -7.56
CA GLU A 72 7.79 12.41 -8.08
C GLU A 72 7.01 11.85 -9.27
N THR A 73 7.61 10.95 -10.04
CA THR A 73 6.95 10.29 -11.18
C THR A 73 6.00 9.17 -10.75
N ILE A 74 6.21 8.63 -9.56
CA ILE A 74 5.39 7.54 -8.99
C ILE A 74 4.15 8.09 -8.28
N LYS A 75 4.29 9.26 -7.64
CA LYS A 75 3.24 9.84 -6.79
C LYS A 75 1.86 9.95 -7.47
N PRO A 76 1.73 10.47 -8.72
CA PRO A 76 0.43 10.55 -9.37
C PRO A 76 -0.26 9.20 -9.52
N TYR A 77 0.49 8.15 -9.82
CA TYR A 77 -0.04 6.80 -9.97
C TYR A 77 -0.45 6.16 -8.65
N VAL A 78 0.25 6.48 -7.57
CA VAL A 78 -0.16 6.08 -6.21
C VAL A 78 -1.44 6.80 -5.79
N ASP A 79 -1.54 8.10 -6.07
CA ASP A 79 -2.74 8.89 -5.78
C ASP A 79 -3.95 8.35 -6.56
N ASP A 80 -3.79 8.03 -7.84
CA ASP A 80 -4.82 7.41 -8.68
C ASP A 80 -5.24 6.02 -8.15
N PHE A 81 -4.27 5.24 -7.69
CA PHE A 81 -4.53 3.94 -7.06
C PHE A 81 -5.38 4.09 -5.79
N ILE A 82 -5.06 5.04 -4.92
CA ILE A 82 -5.79 5.29 -3.69
C ILE A 82 -7.25 5.69 -4.00
N GLU A 83 -7.46 6.56 -4.97
CA GLU A 83 -8.82 6.93 -5.42
C GLU A 83 -9.57 5.74 -6.05
N PHE A 84 -8.87 4.91 -6.82
CA PHE A 84 -9.44 3.68 -7.36
C PHE A 84 -9.90 2.73 -6.24
N ALA A 85 -9.07 2.53 -5.22
CA ALA A 85 -9.40 1.68 -4.09
C ALA A 85 -10.62 2.20 -3.30
N LYS A 86 -10.73 3.51 -3.10
CA LYS A 86 -11.90 4.14 -2.47
C LYS A 86 -13.20 3.85 -3.25
N ALA A 87 -13.12 3.87 -4.58
CA ALA A 87 -14.26 3.61 -5.46
C ALA A 87 -14.63 2.13 -5.55
N HIS A 88 -13.78 1.22 -5.09
CA HIS A 88 -13.96 -0.24 -5.18
C HIS A 88 -13.87 -0.87 -3.79
N SER A 89 -14.79 -0.48 -2.91
CA SER A 89 -14.83 -0.91 -1.50
C SER A 89 -15.08 -2.40 -1.31
N GLU A 90 -15.58 -3.09 -2.33
CA GLU A 90 -15.77 -4.54 -2.36
C GLU A 90 -14.46 -5.33 -2.55
N LEU A 91 -13.39 -4.66 -2.98
CA LEU A 91 -12.08 -5.26 -3.21
C LEU A 91 -11.12 -4.94 -2.06
N LYS A 92 -10.17 -5.84 -1.83
CA LYS A 92 -9.05 -5.68 -0.88
C LYS A 92 -7.75 -5.58 -1.66
N PHE A 93 -7.03 -4.50 -1.48
CA PHE A 93 -5.79 -4.23 -2.22
C PHE A 93 -4.58 -4.57 -1.35
N LEU A 94 -3.87 -5.63 -1.71
CA LEU A 94 -2.66 -6.08 -1.03
C LEU A 94 -1.44 -5.45 -1.69
N VAL A 95 -0.90 -4.41 -1.09
CA VAL A 95 0.23 -3.65 -1.65
C VAL A 95 1.55 -4.35 -1.33
N THR A 96 2.34 -4.61 -2.36
CA THR A 96 3.73 -5.06 -2.23
C THR A 96 4.66 -3.87 -2.01
N ARG A 97 5.94 -4.12 -1.70
CA ARG A 97 6.97 -3.08 -1.57
C ARG A 97 7.35 -2.52 -2.95
N ILE A 98 6.39 -1.83 -3.58
CA ILE A 98 6.57 -1.29 -4.93
C ILE A 98 7.78 -0.35 -5.00
N GLY A 99 8.50 -0.39 -6.09
CA GLY A 99 9.68 0.45 -6.31
C GLY A 99 10.92 0.04 -5.52
N CYS A 100 10.81 -0.85 -4.53
CA CYS A 100 11.92 -1.23 -3.64
C CYS A 100 12.70 -2.47 -4.12
N GLY A 101 12.30 -3.03 -5.26
CA GLY A 101 13.02 -4.12 -5.92
C GLY A 101 13.89 -3.63 -7.07
N ILE A 102 13.54 -4.00 -8.30
CA ILE A 102 14.29 -3.68 -9.52
C ILE A 102 14.44 -2.17 -9.74
N ALA A 103 13.44 -1.37 -9.38
CA ALA A 103 13.52 0.09 -9.50
C ALA A 103 14.52 0.75 -8.55
N GLY A 104 14.93 0.06 -7.48
CA GLY A 104 16.05 0.45 -6.62
C GLY A 104 15.76 1.54 -5.59
N PHE A 105 14.49 1.89 -5.35
CA PHE A 105 14.12 2.84 -4.30
C PHE A 105 14.20 2.19 -2.91
N LYS A 106 14.36 3.04 -1.89
CA LYS A 106 14.28 2.63 -0.48
C LYS A 106 12.85 2.76 0.03
N ASP A 107 12.50 1.98 1.06
CA ASP A 107 11.19 2.05 1.71
C ASP A 107 10.87 3.48 2.17
N GLU A 108 11.85 4.21 2.70
CA GLU A 108 11.71 5.60 3.17
C GLU A 108 11.36 6.59 2.06
N GLN A 109 11.67 6.25 0.81
CA GLN A 109 11.35 7.07 -0.35
C GLN A 109 9.93 6.82 -0.87
N ILE A 110 9.46 5.59 -0.81
CA ILE A 110 8.17 5.16 -1.36
C ILE A 110 7.05 5.22 -0.32
N ALA A 111 7.30 4.80 0.92
CA ALA A 111 6.27 4.73 1.96
C ALA A 111 5.48 6.05 2.14
N PRO A 112 6.10 7.24 2.17
CA PRO A 112 5.35 8.49 2.32
C PRO A 112 4.32 8.75 1.23
N LEU A 113 4.47 8.18 0.05
CA LEU A 113 3.49 8.32 -1.05
C LEU A 113 2.15 7.66 -0.71
N PHE A 114 2.15 6.70 0.21
CA PHE A 114 0.98 5.95 0.66
C PHE A 114 0.34 6.50 1.94
N GLN A 115 0.73 7.67 2.41
CA GLN A 115 0.20 8.22 3.66
C GLN A 115 -1.33 8.30 3.66
N LYS A 116 -1.94 8.75 2.58
CA LYS A 116 -3.40 8.82 2.43
C LYS A 116 -4.09 7.46 2.46
N ALA A 117 -3.36 6.38 2.15
CA ALA A 117 -3.89 5.03 2.18
C ALA A 117 -4.24 4.54 3.60
N LEU A 118 -3.66 5.14 4.65
CA LEU A 118 -3.96 4.79 6.03
C LEU A 118 -5.44 5.00 6.40
N SER A 119 -6.11 5.95 5.77
CA SER A 119 -7.54 6.22 5.98
C SER A 119 -8.46 5.39 5.09
N VAL A 120 -7.92 4.55 4.23
CA VAL A 120 -8.69 3.71 3.28
C VAL A 120 -8.71 2.27 3.78
N PHE A 121 -9.87 1.82 4.26
CA PHE A 121 -10.02 0.55 4.99
C PHE A 121 -9.70 -0.71 4.17
N ASN A 122 -9.76 -0.65 2.85
CA ASN A 122 -9.54 -1.79 1.94
C ASN A 122 -8.15 -1.79 1.29
N ILE A 123 -7.23 -0.93 1.73
CA ILE A 123 -5.82 -0.95 1.35
C ILE A 123 -5.00 -1.58 2.48
N TYR A 124 -4.23 -2.59 2.15
CA TYR A 124 -3.32 -3.31 3.04
C TYR A 124 -1.89 -2.99 2.61
N LEU A 125 -1.15 -2.28 3.46
CA LEU A 125 0.23 -1.87 3.17
C LEU A 125 1.25 -2.90 3.64
N PRO A 126 2.44 -2.97 2.99
CA PRO A 126 3.57 -3.69 3.57
C PRO A 126 3.88 -3.16 4.96
N LYS A 127 4.29 -4.06 5.87
CA LYS A 127 4.67 -3.68 7.24
C LYS A 127 5.71 -2.56 7.26
N GLU A 128 6.71 -2.64 6.39
CA GLU A 128 7.79 -1.66 6.27
C GLU A 128 7.26 -0.26 5.94
N PHE A 129 6.30 -0.17 5.01
CA PHE A 129 5.68 1.12 4.65
C PHE A 129 4.83 1.65 5.79
N TYR A 130 4.02 0.80 6.40
CA TYR A 130 3.17 1.17 7.53
C TYR A 130 4.00 1.75 8.68
N GLU A 131 5.05 1.06 9.10
CA GLU A 131 5.92 1.49 10.20
C GLU A 131 6.58 2.85 9.95
N ILE A 132 7.05 3.09 8.73
CA ILE A 132 7.65 4.38 8.34
C ILE A 132 6.63 5.51 8.41
N ILE A 133 5.42 5.27 7.91
CA ILE A 133 4.38 6.30 7.86
C ILE A 133 3.89 6.67 9.25
N VAL A 134 3.73 5.69 10.16
CA VAL A 134 3.17 5.93 11.50
C VAL A 134 4.20 6.35 12.53
N ALA A 135 5.51 6.13 12.30
CA ALA A 135 6.57 6.43 13.26
C ALA A 135 6.53 7.86 13.83
N PRO A 136 6.33 8.94 13.05
CA PRO A 136 6.23 10.30 13.57
C PRO A 136 5.06 10.49 14.55
N TYR A 137 3.94 9.82 14.30
CA TYR A 137 2.74 9.92 15.14
C TYR A 137 2.90 9.16 16.46
N LEU A 138 3.56 8.00 16.43
CA LEU A 138 3.85 7.23 17.63
C LEU A 138 4.81 7.99 18.57
N ALA A 139 5.83 8.65 18.03
CA ALA A 139 6.75 9.49 18.80
C ALA A 139 6.00 10.64 19.48
N HIS A 140 5.04 11.26 18.80
CA HIS A 140 4.20 12.33 19.36
C HIS A 140 3.31 11.82 20.52
N CYS A 141 2.71 10.65 20.37
CA CYS A 141 1.91 10.02 21.43
C CYS A 141 2.73 9.72 22.69
N PHE A 142 3.98 9.27 22.55
CA PHE A 142 4.88 9.02 23.66
C PHE A 142 5.27 10.30 24.42
N TYR A 143 5.47 11.40 23.71
CA TYR A 143 5.85 12.67 24.33
C TYR A 143 4.71 13.27 25.18
N TYR A 144 3.49 13.21 24.71
CA TYR A 144 2.32 13.72 25.46
C TYR A 144 1.80 12.76 26.53
N GLY A 145 2.02 11.45 26.39
CA GLY A 145 1.60 10.45 27.36
C GLY A 145 2.34 10.54 28.71
N LYS A 146 3.53 11.14 28.76
CA LYS A 146 4.27 11.39 30.02
C LYS A 146 3.67 12.50 30.89
N ASN A 147 2.79 13.33 30.34
CA ASN A 147 2.18 14.44 31.06
C ASN A 147 0.75 14.14 31.59
N GLY A 148 0.41 12.86 31.79
CA GLY A 148 -0.76 12.45 32.56
C GLY A 148 -2.11 12.45 31.84
N LEU A 149 -2.14 12.69 30.52
CA LEU A 149 -3.34 12.54 29.70
C LEU A 149 -3.21 11.26 28.88
N THR A 150 -3.62 10.15 29.50
CA THR A 150 -3.77 8.86 28.81
C THR A 150 -4.91 8.93 27.81
N SER A 151 -4.62 9.28 26.58
CA SER A 151 -5.60 9.13 25.51
C SER A 151 -5.07 8.21 24.41
N LYS A 152 -5.38 6.94 24.55
CA LYS A 152 -5.38 5.98 23.44
C LYS A 152 -6.24 6.45 22.25
N TYR A 153 -7.10 7.43 22.49
CA TYR A 153 -8.05 7.97 21.51
C TYR A 153 -7.52 9.16 20.71
N LEU A 154 -6.45 9.82 21.17
CA LEU A 154 -5.92 10.98 20.46
C LEU A 154 -5.12 10.59 19.20
N CYS A 155 -4.58 9.38 19.18
CA CYS A 155 -3.85 8.89 18.01
C CYS A 155 -4.76 8.57 16.82
N LEU A 156 -6.03 8.27 17.05
CA LEU A 156 -7.00 7.92 16.00
C LEU A 156 -7.72 9.14 15.39
N SER A 157 -7.77 10.27 16.13
CA SER A 157 -8.46 11.46 15.65
C SER A 157 -7.66 12.31 14.65
N VAL A 158 -6.39 12.01 14.44
CA VAL A 158 -5.53 12.72 13.48
C VAL A 158 -5.68 12.17 12.05
N TYR A 159 -6.42 11.06 11.91
CA TYR A 159 -6.64 10.38 10.61
C TYR A 159 -7.98 10.72 9.94
N HIS A 160 -8.72 11.67 10.50
CA HIS A 160 -9.97 12.14 9.88
C HIS A 160 -9.81 13.52 9.27
#